data_62be35a634e41ad1b86803e59cb0e74f
#
_entry.id   62be35a634e41ad1b86803e59cb0e74f
#
_cell.length_a   1.000
_cell.length_b   1.000
_cell.length_c   1.000
_cell.angle_alpha   90.00
_cell.angle_beta   90.00
_cell.angle_gamma   90.00
#
_symmetry.space_group_name_H-M   'P 1'
#
loop_
_entity.id
_entity.type
_entity.pdbx_description
1 polymer ?
#
loop_
_entity_poly.entity_id
_entity_poly.type
_entity_poly.pdbx_seq_one_letter_code
_entity_poly.pdbx_strand_id
1 'polypeptide(L)'
;IMHLAENGFCEHGEQEHWLREGATEINGKLPVNTDGGCLANGEPVGASGLRQVYEICHQLRGTAGARQVPNTPKVGYTHVYGAPGISGVNILTT
;
A
#
# COMPACT_ATOMS: atom_id res chain seq x y z
N ILE A 1 -9.54 -1.28 4.61
CA ILE A 1 -10.58 -0.47 3.96
C ILE A 1 -10.69 0.91 4.60
N MET A 2 -10.90 0.99 5.92
CA MET A 2 -11.07 2.26 6.63
C MET A 2 -9.92 3.24 6.37
N HIS A 3 -8.71 2.76 6.38
CA HIS A 3 -7.52 3.60 6.23
C HIS A 3 -7.45 4.36 4.90
N LEU A 4 -8.12 3.89 3.85
CA LEU A 4 -8.15 4.62 2.58
C LEU A 4 -8.77 6.02 2.75
N ALA A 5 -9.86 6.11 3.48
CA ALA A 5 -10.52 7.39 3.74
C ALA A 5 -9.80 8.18 4.84
N GLU A 6 -9.37 7.48 5.91
CA GLU A 6 -8.69 8.13 7.02
C GLU A 6 -7.37 8.77 6.61
N ASN A 7 -6.68 8.19 5.64
CA ASN A 7 -5.44 8.75 5.10
C ASN A 7 -5.66 9.75 3.96
N GLY A 8 -6.91 10.05 3.64
CA GLY A 8 -7.25 11.08 2.67
C GLY A 8 -7.21 10.65 1.20
N PHE A 9 -7.11 9.34 0.91
CA PHE A 9 -7.08 8.87 -0.47
C PHE A 9 -8.45 8.92 -1.14
N CYS A 10 -9.52 8.80 -0.37
CA CYS A 10 -10.89 8.91 -0.85
C CYS A 10 -11.78 9.49 0.24
N GLU A 11 -13.01 9.86 -0.10
CA GLU A 11 -13.99 10.32 0.87
C GLU A 11 -14.52 9.14 1.70
N HIS A 12 -14.95 9.42 2.93
CA HIS A 12 -15.59 8.41 3.76
C HIS A 12 -16.86 7.90 3.07
N GLY A 13 -16.96 6.58 2.95
CA GLY A 13 -18.07 5.92 2.26
C GLY A 13 -17.77 5.53 0.83
N GLU A 14 -16.70 6.06 0.22
CA GLU A 14 -16.32 5.71 -1.16
C GLU A 14 -15.45 4.45 -1.26
N GLN A 15 -14.93 3.95 -0.15
CA GLN A 15 -13.94 2.87 -0.15
C GLN A 15 -14.45 1.62 -0.89
N GLU A 16 -15.69 1.25 -0.64
CA GLU A 16 -16.29 0.07 -1.28
C GLU A 16 -16.40 0.24 -2.79
N HIS A 17 -16.80 1.42 -3.23
CA HIS A 17 -16.88 1.74 -4.65
C HIS A 17 -15.51 1.65 -5.33
N TRP A 18 -14.48 2.21 -4.68
CA TRP A 18 -13.11 2.12 -5.19
C TRP A 18 -12.65 0.67 -5.35
N LEU A 19 -12.95 -0.17 -4.36
CA LEU A 19 -12.57 -1.59 -4.44
C LEU A 19 -13.30 -2.30 -5.56
N ARG A 20 -14.59 -2.03 -5.73
CA ARG A 20 -15.41 -2.69 -6.77
C ARG A 20 -14.97 -2.30 -8.17
N GLU A 21 -14.55 -1.06 -8.38
CA GLU A 21 -14.10 -0.62 -9.70
C GLU A 21 -12.64 -0.94 -9.99
N GLY A 22 -11.95 -1.61 -9.07
CA GLY A 22 -10.55 -2.02 -9.28
C GLY A 22 -9.53 -0.91 -9.09
N ALA A 23 -9.88 0.18 -8.42
CA ALA A 23 -8.97 1.31 -8.23
C ALA A 23 -7.71 0.93 -7.44
N THR A 24 -7.79 -0.09 -6.58
CA THR A 24 -6.68 -0.54 -5.73
C THR A 24 -5.90 -1.72 -6.30
N GLU A 25 -6.27 -2.21 -7.47
CA GLU A 25 -5.52 -3.27 -8.16
C GLU A 25 -4.21 -2.72 -8.72
N ILE A 26 -3.30 -3.63 -9.12
CA ILE A 26 -1.99 -3.24 -9.66
C ILE A 26 -2.11 -2.23 -10.80
N ASN A 27 -3.12 -2.38 -11.65
CA ASN A 27 -3.36 -1.50 -12.78
C ASN A 27 -4.32 -0.34 -12.45
N GLY A 28 -4.73 -0.22 -11.20
CA GLY A 28 -5.68 0.81 -10.79
C GLY A 28 -5.03 2.16 -10.54
N LYS A 29 -5.85 3.14 -10.23
CA LYS A 29 -5.36 4.51 -9.98
C LYS A 29 -4.60 4.66 -8.66
N LEU A 30 -4.82 3.75 -7.70
CA LEU A 30 -4.10 3.74 -6.43
C LEU A 30 -3.79 2.28 -6.06
N PRO A 31 -2.73 1.68 -6.62
CA PRO A 31 -2.36 0.31 -6.26
C PRO A 31 -2.07 0.16 -4.77
N VAL A 32 -2.66 -0.84 -4.14
CA VAL A 32 -2.53 -1.09 -2.70
C VAL A 32 -2.08 -2.52 -2.48
N ASN A 33 -1.11 -2.70 -1.58
CA ASN A 33 -0.60 -4.01 -1.18
C ASN A 33 -0.19 -4.88 -2.38
N THR A 34 0.66 -4.33 -3.23
CA THR A 34 1.10 -4.99 -4.47
C THR A 34 1.81 -6.32 -4.24
N ASP A 35 2.35 -6.55 -3.04
CA ASP A 35 2.97 -7.82 -2.67
C ASP A 35 2.00 -8.81 -2.03
N GLY A 36 0.72 -8.47 -1.97
CA GLY A 36 -0.32 -9.27 -1.32
C GLY A 36 -0.55 -8.92 0.15
N GLY A 37 0.25 -8.02 0.71
CA GLY A 37 0.08 -7.56 2.09
C GLY A 37 0.23 -8.66 3.14
N CYS A 38 -0.32 -8.43 4.31
CA CYS A 38 -0.25 -9.38 5.42
C CYS A 38 -1.03 -10.67 5.16
N LEU A 39 -2.06 -10.62 4.33
CA LEU A 39 -2.82 -11.82 3.97
C LEU A 39 -1.95 -12.84 3.23
N ALA A 40 -1.08 -12.37 2.34
CA ALA A 40 -0.21 -13.25 1.56
C ALA A 40 1.09 -13.56 2.29
N ASN A 41 1.63 -12.62 3.06
CA ASN A 41 2.98 -12.70 3.61
C ASN A 41 3.05 -12.94 5.11
N GLY A 42 1.91 -12.99 5.79
CA GLY A 42 1.87 -13.10 7.24
C GLY A 42 2.12 -11.75 7.93
N GLU A 43 2.03 -11.76 9.25
CA GLU A 43 2.21 -10.56 10.05
C GLU A 43 3.33 -10.78 11.09
N PRO A 44 4.60 -10.72 10.66
CA PRO A 44 5.73 -10.77 11.61
C PRO A 44 5.86 -9.40 12.29
N VAL A 45 5.32 -9.28 13.47
CA VAL A 45 5.08 -8.03 14.21
C VAL A 45 6.22 -7.03 14.11
N GLY A 46 7.46 -7.46 14.35
CA GLY A 46 8.61 -6.56 14.30
C GLY A 46 9.14 -6.26 12.90
N ALA A 47 8.69 -6.99 11.88
CA ALA A 47 9.22 -6.87 10.52
C ALA A 47 8.23 -6.32 9.49
N SER A 48 6.95 -6.23 9.82
CA SER A 48 5.91 -5.83 8.87
C SER A 48 6.14 -4.44 8.29
N GLY A 49 6.52 -3.48 9.12
CA GLY A 49 6.78 -2.12 8.63
C GLY A 49 7.95 -2.09 7.64
N LEU A 50 9.02 -2.82 7.94
CA LEU A 50 10.18 -2.88 7.06
C LEU A 50 9.89 -3.61 5.76
N ARG A 51 9.06 -4.64 5.81
CA ARG A 51 8.60 -5.34 4.60
C ARG A 51 7.87 -4.40 3.64
N GLN A 52 7.01 -3.54 4.18
CA GLN A 52 6.31 -2.54 3.37
C GLN A 52 7.30 -1.60 2.68
N VAL A 53 8.30 -1.11 3.40
CA VAL A 53 9.33 -0.25 2.82
C VAL A 53 10.11 -0.98 1.74
N TYR A 54 10.44 -2.25 1.96
CA TYR A 54 11.13 -3.09 0.97
C TYR A 54 10.33 -3.16 -0.34
N GLU A 55 9.03 -3.45 -0.27
CA GLU A 55 8.18 -3.52 -1.45
C GLU A 55 8.10 -2.16 -2.17
N ILE A 56 7.90 -1.09 -1.42
CA ILE A 56 7.81 0.26 -2.00
C ILE A 56 9.13 0.63 -2.69
N CYS A 57 10.26 0.32 -2.10
CA CYS A 57 11.56 0.58 -2.74
C CYS A 57 11.69 -0.13 -4.08
N HIS A 58 11.27 -1.38 -4.17
CA HIS A 58 11.27 -2.12 -5.43
C HIS A 58 10.33 -1.50 -6.45
N GLN A 59 9.13 -1.08 -6.02
CA GLN A 59 8.17 -0.44 -6.92
C GLN A 59 8.74 0.87 -7.48
N LEU A 60 9.33 1.70 -6.63
CA LEU A 60 9.89 2.99 -7.04
C LEU A 60 11.12 2.82 -7.96
N ARG A 61 11.87 1.75 -7.79
CA ARG A 61 13.04 1.44 -8.63
C ARG A 61 12.68 0.72 -9.92
N GLY A 62 11.44 0.30 -10.09
CA GLY A 62 11.02 -0.48 -11.26
C GLY A 62 11.52 -1.93 -11.22
N THR A 63 11.82 -2.47 -10.04
CA THR A 63 12.43 -3.79 -9.90
C THR A 63 11.52 -4.81 -9.20
N ALA A 64 10.21 -4.56 -9.15
CA ALA A 64 9.28 -5.46 -8.46
C ALA A 64 8.89 -6.69 -9.29
N GLY A 65 9.36 -6.80 -10.53
CA GLY A 65 9.07 -7.97 -11.38
C GLY A 65 7.60 -8.06 -11.75
N ALA A 66 7.00 -9.24 -11.54
CA ALA A 66 5.60 -9.47 -11.88
C ALA A 66 4.62 -8.60 -11.09
N ARG A 67 5.05 -8.06 -9.94
CA ARG A 67 4.21 -7.17 -9.11
C ARG A 67 4.36 -5.71 -9.48
N GLN A 68 5.19 -5.37 -10.46
CA GLN A 68 5.50 -3.98 -10.79
C GLN A 68 4.26 -3.23 -11.27
N VAL A 69 3.97 -2.10 -10.62
CA VAL A 69 2.92 -1.18 -11.05
C VAL A 69 3.32 -0.56 -12.40
N PRO A 70 2.40 -0.48 -13.37
CA PRO A 70 2.69 0.17 -14.65
C PRO A 70 3.12 1.64 -14.47
N ASN A 71 3.96 2.13 -15.37
CA ASN A 71 4.45 3.52 -15.34
C ASN A 71 5.19 3.86 -14.05
N THR A 72 6.12 3.02 -13.68
CA THR A 72 6.95 3.12 -12.45
C THR A 72 6.62 4.32 -11.57
N PRO A 73 6.01 4.12 -10.41
CA PRO A 73 5.55 5.22 -9.56
C PRO A 73 6.72 6.07 -9.06
N LYS A 74 6.45 7.32 -8.72
CA LYS A 74 7.46 8.25 -8.19
C LYS A 74 7.30 8.49 -6.70
N VAL A 75 6.14 8.16 -6.15
CA VAL A 75 5.82 8.31 -4.74
C VAL A 75 5.23 7.01 -4.21
N GLY A 76 5.73 6.55 -3.10
CA GLY A 76 5.21 5.39 -2.39
C GLY A 76 4.81 5.76 -0.97
N TYR A 77 3.74 5.14 -0.51
CA TYR A 77 3.17 5.40 0.82
C TYR A 77 3.10 4.08 1.58
N THR A 78 3.58 4.09 2.82
CA THR A 78 3.42 2.92 3.71
C THR A 78 2.66 3.34 4.96
N HIS A 79 1.82 2.45 5.45
CA HIS A 79 1.12 2.64 6.70
C HIS A 79 1.10 1.32 7.45
N VAL A 80 1.68 1.31 8.62
CA VAL A 80 1.60 0.16 9.53
C VAL A 80 0.80 0.58 10.76
N TYR A 81 -0.13 -0.26 11.15
CA TYR A 81 -1.01 -0.01 12.28
C TYR A 81 -0.71 -1.02 13.38
N GLY A 82 -0.48 -0.51 14.59
CA GLY A 82 -0.31 -1.33 15.78
C GLY A 82 -1.46 -1.13 16.76
N ALA A 83 -1.78 -2.14 17.54
CA ALA A 83 -2.86 -2.08 18.51
C ALA A 83 -2.32 -1.60 19.86
N PRO A 84 -3.10 -0.76 20.61
CA PRO A 84 -4.20 0.06 20.12
C PRO A 84 -3.73 1.48 19.77
N GLY A 85 -4.18 1.98 18.61
CA GLY A 85 -4.03 3.40 18.27
C GLY A 85 -2.63 3.87 17.89
N ILE A 86 -1.72 2.95 17.59
CA ILE A 86 -0.37 3.29 17.11
C ILE A 86 -0.33 3.14 15.59
N SER A 87 0.19 4.13 14.89
CA SER A 87 0.42 3.99 13.47
C SER A 87 1.73 4.64 13.06
N GLY A 88 2.37 4.05 12.06
CA GLY A 88 3.59 4.59 11.48
C GLY A 88 3.39 4.76 9.98
N VAL A 89 3.72 5.94 9.47
CA VAL A 89 3.57 6.28 8.06
C VAL A 89 4.89 6.74 7.49
N ASN A 90 5.21 6.26 6.29
CA ASN A 90 6.35 6.76 5.55
C ASN A 90 5.92 7.13 4.13
N ILE A 91 6.49 8.20 3.62
CA ILE A 91 6.33 8.61 2.23
C ILE A 91 7.72 8.57 1.60
N LEU A 92 7.87 7.74 0.58
CA LEU A 92 9.13 7.57 -0.13
C LEU A 92 9.00 8.13 -1.54
N THR A 93 10.06 8.76 -2.02
CA THR A 93 10.08 9.34 -3.36
C THR A 93 11.38 8.99 -4.08
N THR A 94 11.35 9.11 -5.39
CA THR A 94 12.56 9.06 -6.22
C THR A 94 13.08 10.43 -6.54
#